data_2408df91e32dae4161e1fc795126c411
#
_entry.id   2408df91e32dae4161e1fc795126c411
#
_cell.length_a   1.000
_cell.length_b   1.000
_cell.length_c   1.000
_cell.angle_alpha   90.00
_cell.angle_beta   90.00
_cell.angle_gamma   90.00
#
_symmetry.space_group_name_H-M   'P 1'
#
loop_
_entity.id
_entity.type
_entity.pdbx_description
1 polymer ?
#
loop_
_entity_poly.entity_id
_entity_poly.type
_entity_poly.pdbx_seq_one_letter_code
_entity_poly.pdbx_strand_id
1 'polypeptide(L)'
;RAVKAGKVRRDELFVITKLWITDAAEALARQGFETSLRKLQMDYIDLYLIHQPYRDYYGAWRTLEKLYREDLARAIGVSNFSPERLVDLCMNTEIPPMVNQIELHPFYHQDRAIKVMRELGVQPQAWAPLCEGLKNIFSNRTLEKVGKKYGKSAAQTALRWNIDRQVSVVLRSSQREHMEEDMGLWDFQLSEADQKAIDPLDLGYSE
;
A
#
# COMPACT_ATOMS: atom_id res chain seq x y z
N ARG A 1 5.76 5.89 -21.18
CA ARG A 1 5.60 6.98 -22.20
C ARG A 1 6.18 8.28 -21.69
N ALA A 2 5.85 8.73 -20.45
CA ALA A 2 6.35 10.01 -19.90
C ALA A 2 7.88 10.06 -19.80
N VAL A 3 8.53 9.01 -19.31
CA VAL A 3 9.99 8.89 -19.23
C VAL A 3 10.63 8.96 -20.63
N LYS A 4 10.11 8.18 -21.59
CA LYS A 4 10.61 8.20 -22.98
C LYS A 4 10.44 9.57 -23.67
N ALA A 5 9.42 10.32 -23.25
CA ALA A 5 9.18 11.68 -23.76
C ALA A 5 9.98 12.76 -23.01
N GLY A 6 10.84 12.40 -22.07
CA GLY A 6 11.63 13.34 -21.26
C GLY A 6 10.83 14.22 -20.31
N LYS A 7 9.55 13.88 -20.03
CA LYS A 7 8.68 14.65 -19.13
C LYS A 7 9.00 14.42 -17.66
N VAL A 8 9.57 13.28 -17.33
CA VAL A 8 9.94 12.86 -15.97
C VAL A 8 11.13 11.89 -16.10
N ARG A 9 12.09 11.97 -15.20
CA ARG A 9 13.20 10.98 -15.15
C ARG A 9 12.71 9.71 -14.47
N ARG A 10 13.35 8.56 -14.78
CA ARG A 10 12.99 7.27 -14.17
C ARG A 10 13.19 7.27 -12.65
N ASP A 11 14.23 7.92 -12.17
CA ASP A 11 14.60 8.03 -10.75
C ASP A 11 13.69 8.96 -9.94
N GLU A 12 12.84 9.76 -10.61
CA GLU A 12 11.80 10.57 -9.98
C GLU A 12 10.48 9.78 -9.76
N LEU A 13 10.40 8.55 -10.28
CA LEU A 13 9.23 7.68 -10.16
C LEU A 13 9.49 6.55 -9.17
N PHE A 14 8.56 6.36 -8.23
CA PHE A 14 8.52 5.18 -7.38
C PHE A 14 7.47 4.21 -7.92
N VAL A 15 7.95 3.15 -8.57
CA VAL A 15 7.08 2.18 -9.29
C VAL A 15 6.86 0.94 -8.44
N ILE A 16 5.59 0.67 -8.16
CA ILE A 16 5.15 -0.52 -7.41
C ILE A 16 4.43 -1.46 -8.37
N THR A 17 4.76 -2.75 -8.33
CA THR A 17 3.97 -3.80 -8.96
C THR A 17 4.01 -5.08 -8.13
N LYS A 18 3.23 -6.09 -8.54
CA LYS A 18 3.02 -7.29 -7.72
C LYS A 18 3.15 -8.56 -8.54
N LEU A 19 3.66 -9.60 -7.90
CA LEU A 19 3.67 -10.97 -8.40
C LEU A 19 2.28 -11.57 -8.17
N TRP A 20 1.62 -11.98 -9.25
CA TRP A 20 0.30 -12.59 -9.15
C TRP A 20 0.37 -14.03 -8.65
N ILE A 21 -0.72 -14.52 -8.09
CA ILE A 21 -0.79 -15.85 -7.47
C ILE A 21 -0.42 -17.01 -8.42
N THR A 22 -0.69 -16.89 -9.71
CA THR A 22 -0.32 -17.93 -10.69
C THR A 22 1.18 -18.14 -10.80
N ASP A 23 1.95 -17.08 -10.56
CA ASP A 23 3.40 -17.06 -10.68
C ASP A 23 4.11 -17.15 -9.31
N ALA A 24 3.32 -17.25 -8.21
CA ALA A 24 3.84 -17.32 -6.84
C ALA A 24 4.37 -18.71 -6.51
N ALA A 25 5.50 -19.06 -7.11
CA ALA A 25 6.31 -20.24 -6.83
C ALA A 25 7.76 -19.94 -7.20
N GLU A 26 8.73 -20.60 -6.58
CA GLU A 26 10.17 -20.34 -6.82
C GLU A 26 10.55 -20.44 -8.30
N ALA A 27 10.04 -21.46 -9.00
CA ALA A 27 10.34 -21.70 -10.40
C ALA A 27 9.74 -20.65 -11.37
N LEU A 28 8.69 -19.92 -10.96
CA LEU A 28 7.93 -19.01 -11.83
C LEU A 28 8.12 -17.53 -11.48
N ALA A 29 8.48 -17.22 -10.22
CA ALA A 29 8.48 -15.87 -9.73
C ALA A 29 9.43 -14.93 -10.51
N ARG A 30 10.60 -15.43 -10.94
CA ARG A 30 11.53 -14.64 -11.76
C ARG A 30 10.94 -14.31 -13.12
N GLN A 31 10.32 -15.26 -13.79
CA GLN A 31 9.66 -15.03 -15.09
C GLN A 31 8.50 -14.03 -14.96
N GLY A 32 7.73 -14.12 -13.87
CA GLY A 32 6.67 -13.15 -13.54
C GLY A 32 7.22 -11.74 -13.37
N PHE A 33 8.35 -11.58 -12.67
CA PHE A 33 9.06 -10.31 -12.50
C PHE A 33 9.55 -9.76 -13.85
N GLU A 34 10.28 -10.55 -14.64
CA GLU A 34 10.79 -10.14 -15.96
C GLU A 34 9.67 -9.76 -16.93
N THR A 35 8.52 -10.45 -16.82
CA THR A 35 7.31 -10.08 -17.57
C THR A 35 6.77 -8.72 -17.15
N SER A 36 6.84 -8.40 -15.86
CA SER A 36 6.46 -7.07 -15.34
C SER A 36 7.41 -5.99 -15.86
N LEU A 37 8.73 -6.19 -15.81
CA LEU A 37 9.72 -5.27 -16.37
C LEU A 37 9.47 -4.99 -17.85
N ARG A 38 9.27 -6.05 -18.64
CA ARG A 38 9.01 -5.94 -20.08
C ARG A 38 7.73 -5.15 -20.37
N LYS A 39 6.63 -5.43 -19.65
CA LYS A 39 5.34 -4.72 -19.82
C LYS A 39 5.45 -3.24 -19.43
N LEU A 40 6.17 -2.95 -18.35
CA LEU A 40 6.40 -1.59 -17.87
C LEU A 40 7.45 -0.85 -18.70
N GLN A 41 8.28 -1.57 -19.47
CA GLN A 41 9.44 -1.05 -20.23
C GLN A 41 10.44 -0.35 -19.28
N MET A 42 10.81 -1.05 -18.20
CA MET A 42 11.71 -0.58 -17.15
C MET A 42 12.81 -1.60 -16.91
N ASP A 43 13.94 -1.15 -16.38
CA ASP A 43 15.11 -1.99 -16.08
C ASP A 43 15.11 -2.45 -14.60
N TYR A 44 14.35 -1.78 -13.73
CA TYR A 44 14.17 -2.12 -12.32
C TYR A 44 12.79 -1.69 -11.81
N ILE A 45 12.39 -2.27 -10.68
CA ILE A 45 11.16 -1.94 -9.94
C ILE A 45 11.57 -1.35 -8.57
N ASP A 46 10.92 -0.28 -8.14
CA ASP A 46 11.22 0.32 -6.83
C ASP A 46 10.66 -0.50 -5.66
N LEU A 47 9.47 -1.08 -5.82
CA LEU A 47 8.89 -1.99 -4.82
C LEU A 47 8.15 -3.14 -5.53
N TYR A 48 8.58 -4.38 -5.27
CA TYR A 48 7.94 -5.58 -5.79
C TYR A 48 7.30 -6.39 -4.67
N LEU A 49 6.00 -6.68 -4.77
CA LEU A 49 5.22 -7.34 -3.73
C LEU A 49 4.72 -8.72 -4.18
N ILE A 50 4.67 -9.69 -3.27
CA ILE A 50 3.79 -10.86 -3.44
C ILE A 50 2.36 -10.39 -3.21
N HIS A 51 1.46 -10.57 -4.21
CA HIS A 51 0.12 -9.98 -4.20
C HIS A 51 -0.82 -10.61 -3.18
N GLN A 52 -0.72 -11.93 -2.98
CA GLN A 52 -1.59 -12.69 -2.08
C GLN A 52 -0.80 -13.81 -1.39
N PRO A 53 -1.14 -14.17 -0.15
CA PRO A 53 -0.47 -15.20 0.64
C PRO A 53 -0.94 -16.62 0.25
N TYR A 54 -0.88 -16.94 -1.04
CA TYR A 54 -1.30 -18.24 -1.59
C TYR A 54 -0.17 -18.94 -2.32
N ARG A 55 -0.33 -20.27 -2.52
CA ARG A 55 0.64 -21.15 -3.15
C ARG A 55 1.98 -21.18 -2.41
N ASP A 56 3.09 -21.41 -3.13
CA ASP A 56 4.45 -21.42 -2.58
C ASP A 56 5.02 -19.99 -2.46
N TYR A 57 4.42 -19.16 -1.60
CA TYR A 57 4.92 -17.81 -1.38
C TYR A 57 6.31 -17.79 -0.70
N TYR A 58 6.72 -18.84 0.01
CA TYR A 58 8.10 -18.96 0.52
C TYR A 58 9.11 -19.12 -0.61
N GLY A 59 8.84 -19.99 -1.59
CA GLY A 59 9.69 -20.11 -2.76
C GLY A 59 9.72 -18.84 -3.60
N ALA A 60 8.56 -18.20 -3.77
CA ALA A 60 8.49 -16.90 -4.40
C ALA A 60 9.32 -15.85 -3.63
N TRP A 61 9.26 -15.85 -2.29
CA TRP A 61 10.02 -14.92 -1.45
C TRP A 61 11.53 -15.09 -1.63
N ARG A 62 12.05 -16.32 -1.63
CA ARG A 62 13.47 -16.59 -1.93
C ARG A 62 13.89 -16.02 -3.29
N THR A 63 12.99 -16.02 -4.27
CA THR A 63 13.25 -15.36 -5.56
C THR A 63 13.25 -13.84 -5.43
N LEU A 64 12.34 -13.24 -4.67
CA LEU A 64 12.34 -11.79 -4.42
C LEU A 64 13.62 -11.35 -3.72
N GLU A 65 14.13 -12.11 -2.74
CA GLU A 65 15.41 -11.84 -2.09
C GLU A 65 16.59 -11.84 -3.08
N LYS A 66 16.59 -12.76 -4.05
CA LYS A 66 17.59 -12.78 -5.14
C LYS A 66 17.47 -11.53 -6.00
N LEU A 67 16.26 -11.15 -6.42
CA LEU A 67 16.00 -9.95 -7.22
C LEU A 67 16.43 -8.66 -6.48
N TYR A 68 16.25 -8.62 -5.16
CA TYR A 68 16.70 -7.51 -4.32
C TYR A 68 18.24 -7.42 -4.28
N ARG A 69 18.94 -8.55 -4.07
CA ARG A 69 20.41 -8.60 -4.08
C ARG A 69 21.02 -8.27 -5.44
N GLU A 70 20.29 -8.52 -6.52
CA GLU A 70 20.65 -8.18 -7.90
C GLU A 70 20.33 -6.71 -8.28
N ASP A 71 19.76 -5.92 -7.36
CA ASP A 71 19.34 -4.53 -7.56
C ASP A 71 18.26 -4.34 -8.64
N LEU A 72 17.58 -5.44 -8.99
CA LEU A 72 16.46 -5.44 -9.94
C LEU A 72 15.13 -5.02 -9.27
N ALA A 73 14.97 -5.33 -7.98
CA ALA A 73 13.93 -4.81 -7.12
C ALA A 73 14.60 -4.04 -5.96
N ARG A 74 14.38 -2.75 -5.86
CA ARG A 74 15.01 -1.88 -4.83
C ARG A 74 14.43 -2.07 -3.43
N ALA A 75 13.19 -2.54 -3.37
CA ALA A 75 12.53 -2.98 -2.15
C ALA A 75 11.62 -4.16 -2.48
N ILE A 76 11.44 -5.03 -1.49
CA ILE A 76 10.57 -6.20 -1.60
C ILE A 76 9.59 -6.25 -0.43
N GLY A 77 8.40 -6.76 -0.69
CA GLY A 77 7.36 -6.83 0.33
C GLY A 77 6.24 -7.80 -0.05
N VAL A 78 5.20 -7.73 0.72
CA VAL A 78 4.03 -8.60 0.57
C VAL A 78 2.73 -7.78 0.56
N SER A 79 1.64 -8.42 0.19
CA SER A 79 0.30 -7.83 0.24
C SER A 79 -0.70 -8.85 0.78
N ASN A 80 -1.64 -8.40 1.61
CA ASN A 80 -2.69 -9.20 2.22
C ASN A 80 -2.20 -10.30 3.17
N PHE A 81 -1.02 -10.15 3.75
CA PHE A 81 -0.53 -11.07 4.77
C PHE A 81 -1.15 -10.71 6.13
N SER A 82 -1.80 -11.69 6.75
CA SER A 82 -2.26 -11.55 8.13
C SER A 82 -1.06 -11.37 9.09
N PRO A 83 -1.27 -10.83 10.29
CA PRO A 83 -0.21 -10.71 11.29
C PRO A 83 0.57 -12.01 11.50
N GLU A 84 -0.13 -13.14 11.60
CA GLU A 84 0.46 -14.46 11.86
C GLU A 84 1.35 -14.91 10.69
N ARG A 85 0.86 -14.75 9.45
CA ARG A 85 1.64 -15.09 8.25
C ARG A 85 2.84 -14.18 8.05
N LEU A 86 2.69 -12.90 8.41
CA LEU A 86 3.79 -11.94 8.32
C LEU A 86 4.89 -12.27 9.31
N VAL A 87 4.54 -12.55 10.57
CA VAL A 87 5.51 -12.98 11.61
C VAL A 87 6.23 -14.24 11.14
N ASP A 88 5.48 -15.25 10.68
CA ASP A 88 6.04 -16.51 10.24
C ASP A 88 7.02 -16.32 9.06
N LEU A 89 6.66 -15.51 8.06
CA LEU A 89 7.56 -15.19 6.95
C LEU A 89 8.82 -14.45 7.43
N CYS A 90 8.69 -13.44 8.28
CA CYS A 90 9.83 -12.68 8.81
C CYS A 90 10.81 -13.57 9.60
N MET A 91 10.31 -14.57 10.33
CA MET A 91 11.14 -15.48 11.10
C MET A 91 11.87 -16.54 10.26
N ASN A 92 11.41 -16.79 9.04
CA ASN A 92 11.90 -17.86 8.18
C ASN A 92 12.59 -17.34 6.89
N THR A 93 12.97 -16.05 6.86
CA THR A 93 13.62 -15.41 5.70
C THR A 93 14.87 -14.64 6.12
N GLU A 94 15.84 -14.51 5.20
CA GLU A 94 17.07 -13.74 5.46
C GLU A 94 16.81 -12.23 5.36
N ILE A 95 15.94 -11.82 4.42
CA ILE A 95 15.53 -10.44 4.22
C ILE A 95 14.04 -10.37 4.53
N PRO A 96 13.61 -9.77 5.65
CA PRO A 96 12.19 -9.65 5.95
C PRO A 96 11.48 -8.71 4.98
N PRO A 97 10.15 -8.85 4.80
CA PRO A 97 9.37 -7.90 4.02
C PRO A 97 9.55 -6.47 4.51
N MET A 98 9.79 -5.54 3.59
CA MET A 98 9.91 -4.11 3.89
C MET A 98 8.56 -3.42 3.98
N VAL A 99 7.55 -3.96 3.28
CA VAL A 99 6.19 -3.44 3.20
C VAL A 99 5.19 -4.59 3.28
N ASN A 100 4.08 -4.39 4.00
CA ASN A 100 2.88 -5.20 3.83
C ASN A 100 1.72 -4.28 3.43
N GLN A 101 1.20 -4.47 2.21
CA GLN A 101 0.08 -3.71 1.68
C GLN A 101 -1.23 -4.44 1.99
N ILE A 102 -2.07 -3.84 2.83
CA ILE A 102 -3.34 -4.41 3.30
C ILE A 102 -4.51 -3.48 3.01
N GLU A 103 -5.73 -4.01 3.00
CA GLU A 103 -6.92 -3.18 3.03
C GLU A 103 -6.93 -2.33 4.30
N LEU A 104 -7.07 -1.00 4.14
CA LEU A 104 -7.09 -0.12 5.30
C LEU A 104 -7.73 1.23 4.96
N HIS A 105 -8.79 1.55 5.68
CA HIS A 105 -9.58 2.77 5.54
C HIS A 105 -10.36 3.05 6.83
N PRO A 106 -11.04 4.21 6.98
CA PRO A 106 -11.77 4.56 8.20
C PRO A 106 -12.85 3.58 8.65
N PHE A 107 -13.28 2.65 7.81
CA PHE A 107 -14.25 1.59 8.18
C PHE A 107 -13.59 0.24 8.45
N TYR A 108 -12.27 0.12 8.27
CA TYR A 108 -11.48 -1.05 8.60
C TYR A 108 -10.07 -0.66 9.03
N HIS A 109 -9.86 -0.49 10.33
CA HIS A 109 -8.67 0.14 10.92
C HIS A 109 -7.45 -0.78 10.99
N GLN A 110 -7.64 -2.06 11.17
CA GLN A 110 -6.59 -3.08 11.28
C GLN A 110 -5.48 -2.74 12.29
N ASP A 111 -5.79 -2.15 13.43
CA ASP A 111 -4.83 -1.67 14.43
C ASP A 111 -3.88 -2.76 14.91
N ARG A 112 -4.37 -3.99 15.10
CA ARG A 112 -3.53 -5.15 15.44
C ARG A 112 -2.50 -5.44 14.36
N ALA A 113 -2.90 -5.42 13.09
CA ALA A 113 -2.00 -5.69 11.98
C ALA A 113 -0.93 -4.59 11.86
N ILE A 114 -1.32 -3.32 11.99
CA ILE A 114 -0.39 -2.18 11.98
C ILE A 114 0.63 -2.30 13.13
N LYS A 115 0.16 -2.63 14.33
CA LYS A 115 1.04 -2.81 15.49
C LYS A 115 2.09 -3.88 15.24
N VAL A 116 1.68 -5.07 14.78
CA VAL A 116 2.60 -6.17 14.45
C VAL A 116 3.57 -5.77 13.35
N MET A 117 3.11 -5.11 12.28
CA MET A 117 4.00 -4.63 11.23
C MET A 117 5.08 -3.69 11.79
N ARG A 118 4.72 -2.75 12.65
CA ARG A 118 5.68 -1.82 13.27
C ARG A 118 6.70 -2.53 14.16
N GLU A 119 6.24 -3.49 14.96
CA GLU A 119 7.13 -4.30 15.83
C GLU A 119 8.15 -5.11 15.02
N LEU A 120 7.78 -5.49 13.78
CA LEU A 120 8.66 -6.20 12.83
C LEU A 120 9.50 -5.26 11.95
N GLY A 121 9.34 -3.94 12.04
CA GLY A 121 9.99 -2.99 11.14
C GLY A 121 9.43 -3.00 9.71
N VAL A 122 8.21 -3.52 9.52
CA VAL A 122 7.52 -3.60 8.24
C VAL A 122 6.61 -2.39 8.05
N GLN A 123 6.76 -1.65 6.94
CA GLN A 123 5.96 -0.47 6.65
C GLN A 123 4.52 -0.87 6.26
N PRO A 124 3.49 -0.37 6.97
CA PRO A 124 2.11 -0.50 6.53
C PRO A 124 1.83 0.34 5.29
N GLN A 125 1.14 -0.26 4.31
CA GLN A 125 0.62 0.44 3.15
C GLN A 125 -0.85 0.07 2.93
N ALA A 126 -1.71 1.06 2.70
CA ALA A 126 -3.14 0.88 2.50
C ALA A 126 -3.47 0.72 1.01
N TRP A 127 -4.11 -0.39 0.64
CA TRP A 127 -4.92 -0.42 -0.56
C TRP A 127 -6.38 -0.10 -0.19
N ALA A 128 -7.17 0.37 -1.14
CA ALA A 128 -8.53 0.91 -0.95
C ALA A 128 -8.65 1.93 0.21
N PRO A 129 -7.76 2.94 0.34
CA PRO A 129 -7.84 3.91 1.44
C PRO A 129 -9.13 4.73 1.42
N LEU A 130 -9.85 4.74 0.30
CA LEU A 130 -11.17 5.33 0.10
C LEU A 130 -12.27 4.25 -0.03
N CYS A 131 -12.09 3.06 0.56
CA CYS A 131 -13.08 1.98 0.62
C CYS A 131 -13.70 1.67 -0.75
N GLU A 132 -12.91 1.73 -1.84
CA GLU A 132 -13.35 1.59 -3.25
C GLU A 132 -14.58 2.46 -3.63
N GLY A 133 -14.82 3.54 -2.90
CA GLY A 133 -15.98 4.41 -3.05
C GLY A 133 -17.26 3.90 -2.39
N LEU A 134 -17.16 2.81 -1.65
CA LEU A 134 -18.29 2.19 -0.94
C LEU A 134 -18.61 2.89 0.38
N LYS A 135 -19.69 2.44 1.05
CA LYS A 135 -20.11 2.89 2.40
C LYS A 135 -20.27 4.41 2.53
N ASN A 136 -20.55 5.09 1.42
CA ASN A 136 -20.71 6.54 1.39
C ASN A 136 -19.48 7.30 1.94
N ILE A 137 -18.27 6.79 1.71
CA ILE A 137 -17.03 7.37 2.26
C ILE A 137 -16.88 8.85 1.89
N PHE A 138 -17.30 9.26 0.70
CA PHE A 138 -17.20 10.64 0.21
C PHE A 138 -18.21 11.60 0.83
N SER A 139 -19.28 11.06 1.46
CA SER A 139 -20.34 11.83 2.12
C SER A 139 -20.59 11.36 3.56
N ASN A 140 -19.61 10.71 4.17
CA ASN A 140 -19.69 10.28 5.55
C ASN A 140 -19.68 11.51 6.48
N ARG A 141 -20.72 11.65 7.30
CA ARG A 141 -20.92 12.84 8.16
C ARG A 141 -19.77 13.10 9.12
N THR A 142 -19.15 12.05 9.66
CA THR A 142 -18.01 12.19 10.57
C THR A 142 -16.79 12.73 9.82
N LEU A 143 -16.45 12.13 8.67
CA LEU A 143 -15.33 12.57 7.84
C LEU A 143 -15.52 13.99 7.32
N GLU A 144 -16.75 14.35 6.86
CA GLU A 144 -17.08 15.71 6.45
C GLU A 144 -16.97 16.71 7.60
N LYS A 145 -17.48 16.36 8.80
CA LYS A 145 -17.42 17.24 9.98
C LYS A 145 -15.98 17.51 10.41
N VAL A 146 -15.14 16.47 10.40
CA VAL A 146 -13.71 16.62 10.70
C VAL A 146 -13.03 17.45 9.61
N GLY A 147 -13.21 17.10 8.33
CA GLY A 147 -12.59 17.80 7.21
C GLY A 147 -12.92 19.28 7.14
N LYS A 148 -14.17 19.67 7.44
CA LYS A 148 -14.60 21.08 7.48
C LYS A 148 -13.74 21.97 8.38
N LYS A 149 -13.17 21.44 9.46
CA LYS A 149 -12.28 22.19 10.35
C LYS A 149 -11.00 22.64 9.66
N TYR A 150 -10.58 21.90 8.64
CA TYR A 150 -9.35 22.10 7.87
C TYR A 150 -9.60 22.61 6.45
N GLY A 151 -10.87 22.83 6.07
CA GLY A 151 -11.25 23.18 4.70
C GLY A 151 -11.05 22.02 3.71
N LYS A 152 -11.19 20.77 4.18
CA LYS A 152 -10.91 19.55 3.43
C LYS A 152 -12.17 18.70 3.23
N SER A 153 -12.16 17.89 2.16
CA SER A 153 -13.22 16.93 1.88
C SER A 153 -13.17 15.68 2.79
N ALA A 154 -14.22 14.87 2.75
CA ALA A 154 -14.24 13.56 3.40
C ALA A 154 -13.15 12.63 2.85
N ALA A 155 -12.89 12.66 1.53
CA ALA A 155 -11.82 11.89 0.90
C ALA A 155 -10.44 12.29 1.44
N GLN A 156 -10.13 13.60 1.44
CA GLN A 156 -8.88 14.09 1.99
C GLN A 156 -8.74 13.76 3.49
N THR A 157 -9.83 13.81 4.25
CA THR A 157 -9.83 13.42 5.67
C THR A 157 -9.48 11.95 5.84
N ALA A 158 -10.06 11.06 5.05
CA ALA A 158 -9.79 9.62 5.08
C ALA A 158 -8.34 9.28 4.68
N LEU A 159 -7.82 9.96 3.67
CA LEU A 159 -6.42 9.81 3.24
C LEU A 159 -5.45 10.33 4.31
N ARG A 160 -5.73 11.53 4.86
CA ARG A 160 -4.89 12.12 5.89
C ARG A 160 -4.90 11.30 7.18
N TRP A 161 -6.01 10.70 7.56
CA TRP A 161 -6.12 9.79 8.69
C TRP A 161 -5.15 8.60 8.56
N ASN A 162 -4.99 8.03 7.37
CA ASN A 162 -3.98 7.01 7.11
C ASN A 162 -2.55 7.55 7.28
N ILE A 163 -2.26 8.70 6.67
CA ILE A 163 -0.92 9.32 6.70
C ILE A 163 -0.50 9.68 8.13
N ASP A 164 -1.40 10.25 8.93
CA ASP A 164 -1.13 10.59 10.33
C ASP A 164 -0.87 9.34 11.19
N ARG A 165 -1.38 8.19 10.79
CA ARG A 165 -1.08 6.87 11.36
C ARG A 165 0.19 6.25 10.75
N GLN A 166 1.01 7.01 10.01
CA GLN A 166 2.22 6.54 9.33
C GLN A 166 1.96 5.37 8.36
N VAL A 167 0.81 5.34 7.73
CA VAL A 167 0.43 4.39 6.70
C VAL A 167 0.51 5.07 5.35
N SER A 168 1.31 4.54 4.44
CA SER A 168 1.31 5.01 3.05
C SER A 168 0.05 4.55 2.33
N VAL A 169 -0.43 5.32 1.36
CA VAL A 169 -1.69 5.04 0.66
C VAL A 169 -1.44 4.79 -0.83
N VAL A 170 -2.18 3.83 -1.39
CA VAL A 170 -2.23 3.60 -2.83
C VAL A 170 -3.68 3.73 -3.28
N LEU A 171 -3.93 4.69 -4.16
CA LEU A 171 -5.27 4.97 -4.67
C LEU A 171 -5.26 5.06 -6.20
N ARG A 172 -6.44 5.03 -6.79
CA ARG A 172 -6.63 5.14 -8.22
C ARG A 172 -7.63 6.25 -8.53
N SER A 173 -7.27 7.14 -9.44
CA SER A 173 -8.21 8.06 -10.07
C SER A 173 -7.95 8.12 -11.56
N SER A 174 -9.01 8.39 -12.35
CA SER A 174 -8.95 8.70 -13.78
C SER A 174 -9.28 10.16 -14.06
N GLN A 175 -9.68 10.92 -13.04
CA GLN A 175 -10.05 12.34 -13.15
C GLN A 175 -8.94 13.19 -12.55
N ARG A 176 -8.55 14.22 -13.29
CA ARG A 176 -7.45 15.10 -12.92
C ARG A 176 -7.76 15.85 -11.61
N GLU A 177 -8.98 16.34 -11.50
CA GLU A 177 -9.46 17.09 -10.33
C GLU A 177 -9.32 16.27 -9.05
N HIS A 178 -9.68 14.98 -9.11
CA HIS A 178 -9.52 14.09 -7.95
C HIS A 178 -8.03 13.82 -7.63
N MET A 179 -7.17 13.69 -8.66
CA MET A 179 -5.73 13.53 -8.41
C MET A 179 -5.12 14.77 -7.76
N GLU A 180 -5.54 15.98 -8.18
CA GLU A 180 -5.09 17.24 -7.57
C GLU A 180 -5.61 17.35 -6.13
N GLU A 181 -6.86 16.98 -5.87
CA GLU A 181 -7.45 16.91 -4.52
C GLU A 181 -6.68 15.93 -3.63
N ASP A 182 -6.41 14.72 -4.11
CA ASP A 182 -5.68 13.67 -3.40
C ASP A 182 -4.24 14.07 -3.07
N MET A 183 -3.63 14.98 -3.82
CA MET A 183 -2.31 15.54 -3.52
C MET A 183 -2.34 16.66 -2.47
N GLY A 184 -3.50 17.24 -2.19
CA GLY A 184 -3.69 18.34 -1.22
C GLY A 184 -3.77 17.88 0.24
N LEU A 185 -2.84 17.00 0.67
CA LEU A 185 -2.86 16.37 2.00
C LEU A 185 -1.79 16.91 2.95
N TRP A 186 -0.85 17.69 2.45
CA TRP A 186 0.38 18.00 3.19
C TRP A 186 0.34 19.32 3.96
N ASP A 187 -0.73 20.09 3.80
CA ASP A 187 -0.96 21.41 4.42
C ASP A 187 -1.80 21.36 5.69
N PHE A 188 -2.17 20.19 6.18
CA PHE A 188 -2.92 20.00 7.42
C PHE A 188 -2.56 18.67 8.09
N GLN A 189 -2.91 18.55 9.37
CA GLN A 189 -2.77 17.32 10.17
C GLN A 189 -4.00 17.18 11.06
N LEU A 190 -4.51 15.97 11.23
CA LEU A 190 -5.64 15.71 12.13
C LEU A 190 -5.18 15.77 13.59
N SER A 191 -5.91 16.48 14.44
CA SER A 191 -5.69 16.43 15.87
C SER A 191 -6.01 15.05 16.44
N GLU A 192 -5.46 14.71 17.60
CA GLU A 192 -5.81 13.45 18.29
C GLU A 192 -7.32 13.33 18.55
N ALA A 193 -8.00 14.45 18.88
CA ALA A 193 -9.44 14.46 19.06
C ALA A 193 -10.20 14.15 17.76
N ASP A 194 -9.68 14.60 16.60
CA ASP A 194 -10.29 14.33 15.30
C ASP A 194 -10.03 12.88 14.87
N GLN A 195 -8.83 12.33 15.12
CA GLN A 195 -8.56 10.91 14.90
C GLN A 195 -9.50 10.05 15.75
N LYS A 196 -9.64 10.32 17.05
CA LYS A 196 -10.58 9.63 17.95
C LYS A 196 -12.04 9.79 17.53
N ALA A 197 -12.43 10.86 16.87
CA ALA A 197 -13.78 11.00 16.32
C ALA A 197 -14.05 10.07 15.14
N ILE A 198 -13.00 9.58 14.46
CA ILE A 198 -13.07 8.64 13.35
C ILE A 198 -13.11 7.19 13.86
N ASP A 199 -12.52 6.89 15.04
CA ASP A 199 -12.44 5.53 15.59
C ASP A 199 -13.79 4.76 15.60
N PRO A 200 -14.95 5.37 15.92
CA PRO A 200 -16.23 4.66 15.90
C PRO A 200 -16.72 4.22 14.51
N LEU A 201 -16.04 4.61 13.44
CA LEU A 201 -16.37 4.18 12.09
C LEU A 201 -15.84 2.77 11.77
N ASP A 202 -14.92 2.23 12.58
CA ASP A 202 -14.36 0.89 12.39
C ASP A 202 -15.44 -0.18 12.51
N LEU A 203 -15.59 -0.97 11.49
CA LEU A 203 -16.52 -2.12 11.46
C LEU A 203 -15.83 -3.42 11.91
N GLY A 204 -14.50 -3.44 11.94
CA GLY A 204 -13.69 -4.59 12.34
C GLY A 204 -13.64 -5.71 11.30
N TYR A 205 -14.12 -5.50 10.08
CA TYR A 205 -14.09 -6.48 8.99
C TYR A 205 -13.96 -5.82 7.62
N SER A 206 -13.37 -6.57 6.69
CA SER A 206 -13.33 -6.27 5.25
C SER A 206 -14.69 -6.54 4.59
N GLU A 207 -14.99 -5.89 3.49
CA GLU A 207 -16.13 -6.22 2.61
C GLU A 207 -15.81 -7.34 1.65
#